data_79c8a731c8796c5dd2145e373bf08b8a
#
_entry.id   79c8a731c8796c5dd2145e373bf08b8a
#
_cell.length_a   1.000
_cell.length_b   1.000
_cell.length_c   1.000
_cell.angle_alpha   90.00
_cell.angle_beta   90.00
_cell.angle_gamma   90.00
#
_symmetry.space_group_name_H-M   'P 1'
#
loop_
_entity.id
_entity.type
_entity.pdbx_description
1 polymer ?
#
loop_
_entity_poly.entity_id
_entity_poly.type
_entity_poly.pdbx_seq_one_letter_code
_entity_poly.pdbx_strand_id
1 'polypeptide(L)'
;MFQPETFDIEINKRELSWANDLGFNSVRVYLHDLLWSDPETFKNILDQFLDICAQNKIRPMLVLFDDCHRPYPKLGVQPKPVKGVHNSGWKQSPGMALVSEIHDNDSHPEIPRLKSFVQEVLGHFGNDQRILLWDIYNEPGQFGIGDKSLALLKLVWEWALEVRPSQPITACLDGSVGEEIIELNQKNSDVITFHTYEGEKLQETIDRLKNLNRPLICTEYMAREFGSTFEFSLPIFKKNNIGCFNWGLVAGKSQTHFGWSTILDLKKKKEEGDFLNEGDDIPEPELWFHDILRADGSPYSSEEAIFIKEMTASKKLVWK
;
A
#
# COMPACT_ATOMS: atom_id res chain seq x y z
N MET A 1 -8.82 -4.01 6.85
CA MET A 1 -9.89 -3.40 6.05
C MET A 1 -10.95 -4.42 5.65
N PHE A 2 -10.58 -5.58 5.14
CA PHE A 2 -11.51 -6.59 4.63
C PHE A 2 -12.05 -7.61 5.66
N GLN A 3 -11.94 -7.33 6.96
CA GLN A 3 -12.55 -8.17 8.01
C GLN A 3 -14.04 -7.85 8.15
N PRO A 4 -14.91 -8.82 8.40
CA PRO A 4 -16.35 -8.59 8.61
C PRO A 4 -16.62 -7.53 9.69
N GLU A 5 -15.84 -7.51 10.76
CA GLU A 5 -16.01 -6.60 11.89
C GLU A 5 -15.61 -5.15 11.58
N THR A 6 -14.84 -4.92 10.51
CA THR A 6 -14.28 -3.60 10.19
C THR A 6 -14.57 -3.11 8.78
N PHE A 7 -15.17 -3.97 7.95
CA PHE A 7 -15.57 -3.58 6.60
C PHE A 7 -16.84 -2.74 6.66
N ASP A 8 -16.71 -1.48 6.24
CA ASP A 8 -17.80 -0.51 6.24
C ASP A 8 -18.07 -0.04 4.82
N ILE A 9 -19.18 -0.50 4.26
CA ILE A 9 -19.60 -0.21 2.88
C ILE A 9 -19.80 1.29 2.68
N GLU A 10 -20.42 1.99 3.64
CA GLU A 10 -20.75 3.40 3.49
C GLU A 10 -19.50 4.28 3.58
N ILE A 11 -18.54 3.93 4.43
CA ILE A 11 -17.23 4.59 4.46
C ILE A 11 -16.50 4.38 3.13
N ASN A 12 -16.44 3.13 2.63
CA ASN A 12 -15.78 2.85 1.36
C ASN A 12 -16.42 3.60 0.17
N LYS A 13 -17.75 3.64 0.09
CA LYS A 13 -18.47 4.39 -0.95
C LYS A 13 -18.12 5.88 -0.90
N ARG A 14 -18.17 6.47 0.30
CA ARG A 14 -17.91 7.87 0.53
C ARG A 14 -16.49 8.26 0.18
N GLU A 15 -15.49 7.55 0.70
CA GLU A 15 -14.09 7.89 0.52
C GLU A 15 -13.61 7.64 -0.92
N LEU A 16 -14.10 6.58 -1.59
CA LEU A 16 -13.84 6.36 -3.00
C LEU A 16 -14.54 7.38 -3.91
N SER A 17 -15.71 7.90 -3.51
CA SER A 17 -16.34 9.03 -4.21
C SER A 17 -15.45 10.28 -4.11
N TRP A 18 -14.91 10.59 -2.94
CA TRP A 18 -13.98 11.71 -2.77
C TRP A 18 -12.70 11.54 -3.59
N ALA A 19 -12.16 10.31 -3.66
CA ALA A 19 -11.02 10.02 -4.53
C ALA A 19 -11.35 10.29 -6.01
N ASN A 20 -12.50 9.83 -6.48
CA ASN A 20 -12.97 10.12 -7.84
C ASN A 20 -13.18 11.62 -8.09
N ASP A 21 -13.69 12.38 -7.11
CA ASP A 21 -13.89 13.82 -7.21
C ASP A 21 -12.57 14.61 -7.30
N LEU A 22 -11.48 14.06 -6.76
CA LEU A 22 -10.11 14.53 -6.95
C LEU A 22 -9.50 14.08 -8.30
N GLY A 23 -10.18 13.20 -9.03
CA GLY A 23 -9.75 12.68 -10.32
C GLY A 23 -8.85 11.45 -10.24
N PHE A 24 -8.73 10.81 -9.08
CA PHE A 24 -8.04 9.54 -8.96
C PHE A 24 -8.83 8.44 -9.67
N ASN A 25 -8.11 7.55 -10.36
CA ASN A 25 -8.67 6.45 -11.12
C ASN A 25 -8.21 5.07 -10.62
N SER A 26 -7.38 5.06 -9.59
CA SER A 26 -6.90 3.85 -8.93
C SER A 26 -6.63 4.11 -7.46
N VAL A 27 -6.69 3.04 -6.67
CA VAL A 27 -6.25 2.98 -5.26
C VAL A 27 -5.40 1.73 -5.07
N ARG A 28 -4.41 1.77 -4.18
CA ARG A 28 -3.62 0.61 -3.79
C ARG A 28 -4.08 0.13 -2.42
N VAL A 29 -4.49 -1.12 -2.32
CA VAL A 29 -5.17 -1.67 -1.14
C VAL A 29 -4.58 -2.99 -0.73
N TYR A 30 -4.36 -3.17 0.58
CA TYR A 30 -3.74 -4.35 1.16
C TYR A 30 -4.78 -5.40 1.54
N LEU A 31 -4.58 -6.61 1.05
CA LEU A 31 -5.25 -7.80 1.52
C LEU A 31 -4.50 -8.34 2.76
N HIS A 32 -4.99 -9.44 3.34
CA HIS A 32 -4.32 -10.06 4.47
C HIS A 32 -4.57 -11.57 4.48
N ASP A 33 -3.49 -12.34 4.61
CA ASP A 33 -3.52 -13.81 4.58
C ASP A 33 -4.39 -14.46 5.67
N LEU A 34 -4.48 -13.85 6.86
CA LEU A 34 -5.33 -14.36 7.94
C LEU A 34 -6.82 -14.37 7.59
N LEU A 35 -7.26 -13.52 6.65
CA LEU A 35 -8.65 -13.52 6.16
C LEU A 35 -9.00 -14.80 5.40
N TRP A 36 -7.98 -15.53 4.97
CA TRP A 36 -8.12 -16.83 4.31
C TRP A 36 -8.54 -17.96 5.27
N SER A 37 -8.70 -17.67 6.55
CA SER A 37 -9.39 -18.57 7.49
C SER A 37 -10.88 -18.76 7.18
N ASP A 38 -11.50 -17.82 6.45
CA ASP A 38 -12.84 -17.90 5.88
C ASP A 38 -12.84 -17.36 4.44
N PRO A 39 -12.43 -18.17 3.45
CA PRO A 39 -12.26 -17.75 2.07
C PRO A 39 -13.55 -17.22 1.42
N GLU A 40 -14.71 -17.78 1.76
CA GLU A 40 -15.97 -17.37 1.16
C GLU A 40 -16.40 -15.98 1.64
N THR A 41 -16.32 -15.72 2.95
CA THR A 41 -16.57 -14.37 3.50
C THR A 41 -15.57 -13.36 2.94
N PHE A 42 -14.29 -13.72 2.84
CA PHE A 42 -13.27 -12.84 2.26
C PHE A 42 -13.55 -12.49 0.80
N LYS A 43 -13.87 -13.50 -0.06
CA LYS A 43 -14.20 -13.28 -1.47
C LYS A 43 -15.43 -12.38 -1.63
N ASN A 44 -16.47 -12.60 -0.83
CA ASN A 44 -17.68 -11.79 -0.85
C ASN A 44 -17.42 -10.32 -0.49
N ILE A 45 -16.60 -10.08 0.54
CA ILE A 45 -16.23 -8.71 0.95
C ILE A 45 -15.36 -8.03 -0.11
N LEU A 46 -14.39 -8.74 -0.68
CA LEU A 46 -13.56 -8.20 -1.75
C LEU A 46 -14.38 -7.88 -2.99
N ASP A 47 -15.33 -8.75 -3.37
CA ASP A 47 -16.23 -8.52 -4.49
C ASP A 47 -17.08 -7.24 -4.30
N GLN A 48 -17.66 -7.05 -3.11
CA GLN A 48 -18.38 -5.83 -2.76
C GLN A 48 -17.48 -4.57 -2.86
N PHE A 49 -16.24 -4.66 -2.41
CA PHE A 49 -15.29 -3.56 -2.53
C PHE A 49 -14.97 -3.24 -4.01
N LEU A 50 -14.78 -4.27 -4.84
CA LEU A 50 -14.55 -4.10 -6.27
C LEU A 50 -15.74 -3.43 -6.97
N ASP A 51 -16.97 -3.77 -6.58
CA ASP A 51 -18.17 -3.12 -7.09
C ASP A 51 -18.22 -1.64 -6.71
N ILE A 52 -17.88 -1.29 -5.47
CA ILE A 52 -17.80 0.12 -5.03
C ILE A 52 -16.72 0.87 -5.82
N CYS A 53 -15.56 0.26 -6.04
CA CYS A 53 -14.51 0.83 -6.88
C CYS A 53 -14.99 1.09 -8.30
N ALA A 54 -15.65 0.10 -8.93
CA ALA A 54 -16.16 0.22 -10.30
C ALA A 54 -17.24 1.31 -10.43
N GLN A 55 -18.14 1.44 -9.45
CA GLN A 55 -19.14 2.51 -9.39
C GLN A 55 -18.49 3.90 -9.35
N ASN A 56 -17.33 4.01 -8.73
CA ASN A 56 -16.54 5.24 -8.65
C ASN A 56 -15.48 5.36 -9.78
N LYS A 57 -15.51 4.49 -10.80
CA LYS A 57 -14.54 4.48 -11.91
C LYS A 57 -13.10 4.28 -11.45
N ILE A 58 -12.91 3.59 -10.36
CA ILE A 58 -11.60 3.26 -9.77
C ILE A 58 -11.31 1.79 -10.04
N ARG A 59 -10.07 1.49 -10.45
CA ARG A 59 -9.56 0.12 -10.58
C ARG A 59 -8.44 -0.07 -9.56
N PRO A 60 -8.64 -0.86 -8.51
CA PRO A 60 -7.63 -1.02 -7.48
C PRO A 60 -6.42 -1.84 -7.94
N MET A 61 -5.26 -1.52 -7.38
CA MET A 61 -4.10 -2.38 -7.27
C MET A 61 -4.19 -3.09 -5.93
N LEU A 62 -4.16 -4.42 -5.94
CA LEU A 62 -4.32 -5.23 -4.74
C LEU A 62 -2.99 -5.82 -4.29
N VAL A 63 -2.65 -5.64 -3.01
CA VAL A 63 -1.41 -6.11 -2.39
C VAL A 63 -1.70 -7.38 -1.59
N LEU A 64 -0.93 -8.46 -1.83
CA LEU A 64 -1.16 -9.75 -1.15
C LEU A 64 -0.44 -9.84 0.19
N PHE A 65 0.86 -9.56 0.22
CA PHE A 65 1.72 -9.63 1.42
C PHE A 65 2.41 -8.31 1.73
N ASP A 66 2.88 -8.16 2.97
CA ASP A 66 3.47 -6.91 3.44
C ASP A 66 4.43 -7.14 4.61
N ASP A 67 5.65 -6.60 4.50
CA ASP A 67 6.65 -6.62 5.58
C ASP A 67 6.84 -5.26 6.26
N CYS A 68 6.34 -4.19 5.66
CA CYS A 68 6.69 -2.84 6.12
C CYS A 68 6.00 -2.43 7.43
N HIS A 69 4.86 -3.01 7.77
CA HIS A 69 4.03 -2.58 8.88
C HIS A 69 4.34 -3.31 10.20
N ARG A 70 3.50 -3.11 11.22
CA ARG A 70 3.75 -3.64 12.56
C ARG A 70 3.59 -5.16 12.60
N PRO A 71 4.49 -5.89 13.32
CA PRO A 71 4.42 -7.33 13.46
C PRO A 71 3.19 -7.78 14.25
N TYR A 72 2.99 -9.10 14.28
CA TYR A 72 1.99 -9.81 15.08
C TYR A 72 0.54 -9.47 14.71
N PRO A 73 0.13 -9.79 13.46
CA PRO A 73 -1.26 -9.61 13.03
C PRO A 73 -2.20 -10.54 13.79
N LYS A 74 -3.47 -10.11 13.94
CA LYS A 74 -4.54 -10.88 14.56
C LYS A 74 -5.86 -10.60 13.87
N LEU A 75 -6.72 -11.61 13.76
CA LEU A 75 -8.12 -11.44 13.36
C LEU A 75 -8.96 -10.80 14.46
N GLY A 76 -10.15 -10.33 14.08
CA GLY A 76 -11.15 -9.78 14.97
C GLY A 76 -10.99 -8.28 15.20
N VAL A 77 -11.59 -7.80 16.29
CA VAL A 77 -11.57 -6.37 16.63
C VAL A 77 -10.14 -5.88 16.80
N GLN A 78 -9.79 -4.89 16.00
CA GLN A 78 -8.46 -4.28 16.05
C GLN A 78 -8.37 -3.24 17.17
N PRO A 79 -7.20 -3.06 17.80
CA PRO A 79 -7.00 -2.00 18.77
C PRO A 79 -7.18 -0.63 18.11
N LYS A 80 -7.56 0.37 18.90
CA LYS A 80 -7.57 1.75 18.43
C LYS A 80 -6.17 2.17 18.01
N PRO A 81 -6.04 2.98 16.96
CA PRO A 81 -4.73 3.53 16.60
C PRO A 81 -4.19 4.42 17.73
N VAL A 82 -2.90 4.39 17.92
CA VAL A 82 -2.21 5.29 18.85
C VAL A 82 -2.12 6.66 18.22
N LYS A 83 -2.73 7.67 18.83
CA LYS A 83 -2.76 9.03 18.29
C LYS A 83 -1.34 9.57 18.08
N GLY A 84 -1.09 10.21 16.96
CA GLY A 84 0.22 10.73 16.58
C GLY A 84 1.23 9.69 16.10
N VAL A 85 0.86 8.41 16.09
CA VAL A 85 1.75 7.34 15.63
C VAL A 85 1.32 6.86 14.24
N HIS A 86 2.09 7.26 13.25
CA HIS A 86 1.93 6.89 11.85
C HIS A 86 1.77 5.36 11.68
N ASN A 87 0.74 4.92 10.97
CA ASN A 87 0.43 3.52 10.71
C ASN A 87 0.37 2.61 11.96
N SER A 88 0.03 3.15 13.12
CA SER A 88 0.03 2.37 14.37
C SER A 88 -0.91 1.16 14.35
N GLY A 89 -1.98 1.21 13.56
CA GLY A 89 -2.97 0.14 13.41
C GLY A 89 -2.68 -0.86 12.29
N TRP A 90 -1.75 -0.56 11.39
CA TRP A 90 -1.45 -1.44 10.26
C TRP A 90 -0.58 -2.63 10.67
N LYS A 91 -0.84 -3.79 10.06
CA LYS A 91 -0.19 -5.04 10.40
C LYS A 91 0.40 -5.69 9.15
N GLN A 92 1.57 -6.33 9.34
CA GLN A 92 2.21 -7.17 8.34
C GLN A 92 1.33 -8.34 7.93
N SER A 93 1.51 -8.83 6.72
CA SER A 93 0.91 -10.05 6.20
C SER A 93 1.99 -10.88 5.50
N PRO A 94 2.32 -12.09 5.99
CA PRO A 94 1.70 -12.81 7.11
C PRO A 94 2.23 -12.39 8.49
N GLY A 95 3.28 -11.59 8.57
CA GLY A 95 3.95 -11.15 9.78
C GLY A 95 5.32 -11.80 9.99
N MET A 96 6.24 -11.02 10.59
CA MET A 96 7.66 -11.34 10.68
C MET A 96 7.99 -12.67 11.35
N ALA A 97 7.16 -13.12 12.29
CA ALA A 97 7.37 -14.41 12.97
C ALA A 97 7.27 -15.56 11.95
N LEU A 98 6.14 -15.61 11.22
CA LEU A 98 5.92 -16.66 10.22
C LEU A 98 6.92 -16.56 9.05
N VAL A 99 7.26 -15.34 8.61
CA VAL A 99 8.31 -15.14 7.58
C VAL A 99 9.64 -15.74 8.04
N SER A 100 10.05 -15.50 9.29
CA SER A 100 11.28 -16.07 9.85
C SER A 100 11.21 -17.59 9.99
N GLU A 101 10.07 -18.14 10.43
CA GLU A 101 9.87 -19.59 10.56
C GLU A 101 9.92 -20.29 9.21
N ILE A 102 9.37 -19.70 8.13
CA ILE A 102 9.46 -20.22 6.76
C ILE A 102 10.90 -20.13 6.23
N HIS A 103 11.63 -19.07 6.57
CA HIS A 103 13.05 -18.96 6.22
C HIS A 103 13.88 -20.12 6.83
N ASP A 104 13.59 -20.46 8.09
CA ASP A 104 14.32 -21.51 8.81
C ASP A 104 13.82 -22.93 8.47
N ASN A 105 12.64 -23.08 7.88
CA ASN A 105 12.01 -24.36 7.54
C ASN A 105 11.18 -24.28 6.26
N ASP A 106 11.74 -24.74 5.15
CA ASP A 106 11.12 -24.77 3.82
C ASP A 106 9.89 -25.70 3.70
N SER A 107 9.64 -26.52 4.72
CA SER A 107 8.48 -27.40 4.82
C SER A 107 7.52 -26.97 5.94
N HIS A 108 7.48 -25.67 6.26
CA HIS A 108 6.65 -25.13 7.32
C HIS A 108 5.15 -25.42 7.08
N PRO A 109 4.37 -25.85 8.10
CA PRO A 109 2.98 -26.31 7.93
C PRO A 109 2.00 -25.23 7.45
N GLU A 110 2.34 -23.95 7.57
CA GLU A 110 1.53 -22.83 7.05
C GLU A 110 1.71 -22.57 5.54
N ILE A 111 2.74 -23.11 4.92
CA ILE A 111 3.02 -22.92 3.48
C ILE A 111 1.82 -23.34 2.60
N PRO A 112 1.15 -24.49 2.81
CA PRO A 112 -0.03 -24.84 2.03
C PRO A 112 -1.19 -23.83 2.16
N ARG A 113 -1.42 -23.24 3.33
CA ARG A 113 -2.45 -22.22 3.54
C ARG A 113 -2.10 -20.92 2.78
N LEU A 114 -0.85 -20.49 2.85
CA LEU A 114 -0.38 -19.31 2.12
C LEU A 114 -0.43 -19.53 0.60
N LYS A 115 -0.07 -20.74 0.14
CA LYS A 115 -0.22 -21.12 -1.29
C LYS A 115 -1.67 -21.05 -1.73
N SER A 116 -2.59 -21.64 -0.96
CA SER A 116 -4.02 -21.59 -1.24
C SER A 116 -4.52 -20.14 -1.30
N PHE A 117 -4.14 -19.28 -0.35
CA PHE A 117 -4.46 -17.86 -0.37
C PHE A 117 -4.04 -17.19 -1.68
N VAL A 118 -2.78 -17.31 -2.08
CA VAL A 118 -2.26 -16.69 -3.31
C VAL A 118 -2.97 -17.25 -4.55
N GLN A 119 -2.99 -18.56 -4.68
CA GLN A 119 -3.48 -19.19 -5.92
C GLN A 119 -4.99 -19.06 -6.10
N GLU A 120 -5.77 -19.19 -5.04
CA GLU A 120 -7.21 -19.08 -5.16
C GLU A 120 -7.69 -17.63 -5.29
N VAL A 121 -7.02 -16.67 -4.64
CA VAL A 121 -7.32 -15.24 -4.84
C VAL A 121 -7.00 -14.84 -6.29
N LEU A 122 -5.80 -15.15 -6.77
CA LEU A 122 -5.41 -14.86 -8.16
C LEU A 122 -6.24 -15.68 -9.18
N GLY A 123 -6.59 -16.92 -8.87
CA GLY A 123 -7.43 -17.76 -9.73
C GLY A 123 -8.86 -17.24 -9.85
N HIS A 124 -9.44 -16.81 -8.72
CA HIS A 124 -10.82 -16.32 -8.68
C HIS A 124 -10.98 -14.94 -9.33
N PHE A 125 -10.07 -14.01 -9.02
CA PHE A 125 -10.14 -12.62 -9.49
C PHE A 125 -9.20 -12.29 -10.66
N GLY A 126 -8.40 -13.25 -11.13
CA GLY A 126 -7.35 -13.05 -12.12
C GLY A 126 -7.82 -12.65 -13.53
N ASN A 127 -9.12 -12.69 -13.79
CA ASN A 127 -9.74 -12.18 -15.03
C ASN A 127 -10.74 -11.03 -14.78
N ASP A 128 -10.80 -10.52 -13.56
CA ASP A 128 -11.72 -9.45 -13.19
C ASP A 128 -11.24 -8.10 -13.70
N GLN A 129 -11.98 -7.51 -14.63
CA GLN A 129 -11.63 -6.24 -15.27
C GLN A 129 -11.74 -5.03 -14.32
N ARG A 130 -12.32 -5.20 -13.14
CA ARG A 130 -12.36 -4.16 -12.10
C ARG A 130 -11.00 -3.97 -11.44
N ILE A 131 -10.07 -4.94 -11.51
CA ILE A 131 -8.72 -4.90 -10.94
C ILE A 131 -7.72 -4.37 -11.97
N LEU A 132 -6.83 -3.46 -11.55
CA LEU A 132 -5.79 -2.89 -12.39
C LEU A 132 -4.59 -3.83 -12.52
N LEU A 133 -4.00 -4.20 -11.38
CA LEU A 133 -2.84 -5.11 -11.29
C LEU A 133 -2.70 -5.65 -9.87
N TRP A 134 -1.81 -6.63 -9.72
CA TRP A 134 -1.49 -7.28 -8.45
C TRP A 134 -0.08 -6.91 -7.99
N ASP A 135 0.02 -6.46 -6.75
CA ASP A 135 1.28 -6.36 -6.03
C ASP A 135 1.39 -7.56 -5.09
N ILE A 136 2.29 -8.48 -5.42
CA ILE A 136 2.32 -9.75 -4.70
C ILE A 136 2.99 -9.65 -3.34
N TYR A 137 3.85 -8.63 -3.14
CA TYR A 137 4.52 -8.41 -1.86
C TYR A 137 5.02 -6.98 -1.70
N ASN A 138 4.45 -6.25 -0.74
CA ASN A 138 4.91 -4.92 -0.37
C ASN A 138 6.19 -4.99 0.44
N GLU A 139 7.21 -4.26 -0.02
CA GLU A 139 8.45 -3.98 0.71
C GLU A 139 9.06 -5.20 1.44
N PRO A 140 9.27 -6.34 0.75
CA PRO A 140 9.87 -7.50 1.38
C PRO A 140 11.23 -7.16 1.97
N GLY A 141 11.47 -7.63 3.20
CA GLY A 141 12.69 -7.39 3.96
C GLY A 141 12.66 -6.16 4.86
N GLN A 142 11.65 -5.31 4.78
CA GLN A 142 11.51 -4.15 5.65
C GLN A 142 11.26 -4.53 7.12
N PHE A 143 11.19 -3.54 7.98
CA PHE A 143 10.94 -3.67 9.42
C PHE A 143 11.98 -4.57 10.15
N GLY A 144 13.20 -4.68 9.59
CA GLY A 144 14.29 -5.47 10.17
C GLY A 144 14.22 -6.96 9.87
N ILE A 145 13.34 -7.41 8.95
CA ILE A 145 13.24 -8.81 8.52
C ILE A 145 14.43 -9.17 7.63
N GLY A 146 14.83 -8.27 6.73
CA GLY A 146 15.97 -8.45 5.84
C GLY A 146 15.81 -9.66 4.90
N ASP A 147 16.89 -10.35 4.62
CA ASP A 147 16.94 -11.47 3.67
C ASP A 147 16.04 -12.66 4.05
N LYS A 148 15.49 -12.70 5.27
CA LYS A 148 14.56 -13.76 5.66
C LYS A 148 13.30 -13.80 4.82
N SER A 149 12.88 -12.65 4.29
CA SER A 149 11.72 -12.56 3.39
C SER A 149 11.92 -13.28 2.06
N LEU A 150 13.15 -13.52 1.66
CA LEU A 150 13.47 -14.13 0.36
C LEU A 150 12.85 -15.52 0.19
N ALA A 151 12.81 -16.33 1.26
CA ALA A 151 12.24 -17.68 1.19
C ALA A 151 10.76 -17.64 0.82
N LEU A 152 9.96 -16.87 1.55
CA LEU A 152 8.54 -16.70 1.25
C LEU A 152 8.33 -16.00 -0.10
N LEU A 153 9.10 -14.96 -0.42
CA LEU A 153 8.98 -14.24 -1.68
C LEU A 153 9.18 -15.15 -2.90
N LYS A 154 10.16 -16.07 -2.86
CA LYS A 154 10.37 -17.07 -3.92
C LYS A 154 9.12 -17.93 -4.12
N LEU A 155 8.54 -18.43 -3.05
CA LEU A 155 7.31 -19.21 -3.09
C LEU A 155 6.12 -18.40 -3.64
N VAL A 156 5.96 -17.17 -3.20
CA VAL A 156 4.86 -16.30 -3.68
C VAL A 156 4.97 -16.01 -5.17
N TRP A 157 6.18 -15.73 -5.67
CA TRP A 157 6.41 -15.59 -7.11
C TRP A 157 6.07 -16.87 -7.88
N GLU A 158 6.53 -18.03 -7.38
CA GLU A 158 6.21 -19.32 -7.99
C GLU A 158 4.71 -19.54 -8.09
N TRP A 159 3.98 -19.38 -6.99
CA TRP A 159 2.52 -19.57 -6.94
C TRP A 159 1.75 -18.59 -7.83
N ALA A 160 2.18 -17.33 -7.85
CA ALA A 160 1.55 -16.33 -8.70
C ALA A 160 1.78 -16.61 -10.19
N LEU A 161 2.97 -17.07 -10.58
CA LEU A 161 3.32 -17.44 -11.94
C LEU A 161 2.63 -18.74 -12.39
N GLU A 162 2.40 -19.70 -11.49
CA GLU A 162 1.62 -20.91 -11.77
C GLU A 162 0.15 -20.57 -12.17
N VAL A 163 -0.47 -19.61 -11.50
CA VAL A 163 -1.84 -19.16 -11.83
C VAL A 163 -1.83 -18.22 -13.02
N ARG A 164 -0.92 -17.29 -13.06
CA ARG A 164 -0.74 -16.29 -14.12
C ARG A 164 -2.02 -15.53 -14.46
N PRO A 165 -2.48 -14.60 -13.61
CA PRO A 165 -3.66 -13.80 -13.89
C PRO A 165 -3.52 -12.99 -15.18
N SER A 166 -4.62 -12.54 -15.76
CA SER A 166 -4.61 -11.69 -16.96
C SER A 166 -4.11 -10.27 -16.68
N GLN A 167 -4.25 -9.81 -15.43
CA GLN A 167 -3.67 -8.54 -14.98
C GLN A 167 -2.16 -8.69 -14.78
N PRO A 168 -1.38 -7.59 -14.92
CA PRO A 168 0.02 -7.58 -14.57
C PRO A 168 0.26 -7.92 -13.09
N ILE A 169 1.37 -8.61 -12.81
CA ILE A 169 1.86 -8.87 -11.46
C ILE A 169 3.20 -8.16 -11.23
N THR A 170 3.41 -7.66 -10.02
CA THR A 170 4.62 -6.91 -9.64
C THR A 170 4.95 -7.10 -8.16
N ALA A 171 6.15 -6.73 -7.78
CA ALA A 171 6.57 -6.38 -6.42
C ALA A 171 7.61 -5.26 -6.51
N CYS A 172 7.61 -4.34 -5.58
CA CYS A 172 8.44 -3.13 -5.68
C CYS A 172 9.94 -3.45 -5.64
N LEU A 173 10.73 -2.63 -6.36
CA LEU A 173 12.20 -2.67 -6.31
C LEU A 173 12.72 -1.77 -5.20
N ASP A 174 12.52 -0.45 -5.33
CA ASP A 174 12.84 0.49 -4.25
C ASP A 174 11.73 0.40 -3.18
N GLY A 175 12.12 0.30 -1.92
CA GLY A 175 11.28 -0.08 -0.79
C GLY A 175 11.59 -1.50 -0.29
N SER A 176 11.98 -2.42 -1.18
CA SER A 176 12.47 -3.76 -0.80
C SER A 176 13.88 -3.71 -0.22
N VAL A 177 14.22 -4.68 0.64
CA VAL A 177 15.52 -4.79 1.30
C VAL A 177 16.18 -6.12 0.98
N GLY A 178 17.41 -6.08 0.48
CA GLY A 178 18.19 -7.26 0.07
C GLY A 178 18.37 -7.32 -1.45
N GLU A 179 19.60 -7.55 -1.88
CA GLU A 179 19.97 -7.56 -3.31
C GLU A 179 19.25 -8.68 -4.07
N GLU A 180 19.24 -9.91 -3.53
CA GLU A 180 18.53 -11.04 -4.14
C GLU A 180 17.01 -10.83 -4.21
N ILE A 181 16.43 -10.15 -3.24
CA ILE A 181 15.00 -9.77 -3.22
C ILE A 181 14.70 -8.82 -4.39
N ILE A 182 15.50 -7.76 -4.53
CA ILE A 182 15.35 -6.76 -5.60
C ILE A 182 15.54 -7.40 -6.98
N GLU A 183 16.57 -8.24 -7.15
CA GLU A 183 16.81 -8.97 -8.40
C GLU A 183 15.64 -9.90 -8.76
N LEU A 184 15.09 -10.62 -7.78
CA LEU A 184 13.96 -11.51 -7.98
C LEU A 184 12.71 -10.74 -8.41
N ASN A 185 12.42 -9.62 -7.75
CA ASN A 185 11.32 -8.73 -8.11
C ASN A 185 11.53 -8.13 -9.50
N GLN A 186 12.74 -7.63 -9.79
CA GLN A 186 13.06 -7.09 -11.10
C GLN A 186 12.90 -8.14 -12.21
N LYS A 187 13.28 -9.38 -11.97
CA LYS A 187 13.20 -10.46 -12.97
C LYS A 187 11.74 -10.80 -13.32
N ASN A 188 10.89 -10.88 -12.33
CA ASN A 188 9.56 -11.48 -12.47
C ASN A 188 8.42 -10.46 -12.68
N SER A 189 8.60 -9.19 -12.31
CA SER A 189 7.56 -8.16 -12.45
C SER A 189 7.23 -7.84 -13.91
N ASP A 190 5.98 -7.79 -14.27
CA ASP A 190 5.52 -7.32 -15.59
C ASP A 190 5.67 -5.81 -15.73
N VAL A 191 5.43 -5.09 -14.65
CA VAL A 191 5.54 -3.64 -14.50
C VAL A 191 6.54 -3.39 -13.38
N ILE A 192 7.49 -2.48 -13.59
CA ILE A 192 8.42 -2.10 -12.54
C ILE A 192 7.73 -1.13 -11.60
N THR A 193 7.64 -1.51 -10.34
CA THR A 193 7.11 -0.64 -9.29
C THR A 193 8.21 -0.22 -8.32
N PHE A 194 8.07 1.00 -7.79
CA PHE A 194 9.07 1.59 -6.90
C PHE A 194 8.41 2.57 -5.92
N HIS A 195 9.06 2.79 -4.79
CA HIS A 195 8.68 3.78 -3.79
C HIS A 195 9.72 4.91 -3.76
N THR A 196 9.28 6.14 -3.58
CA THR A 196 10.18 7.28 -3.42
C THR A 196 9.52 8.39 -2.62
N TYR A 197 10.01 8.64 -1.44
CA TYR A 197 9.51 9.68 -0.54
C TYR A 197 10.39 10.94 -0.51
N GLU A 198 11.59 10.88 -1.09
CA GLU A 198 12.48 12.02 -1.22
C GLU A 198 12.28 12.66 -2.60
N GLY A 199 11.66 13.85 -2.64
CA GLY A 199 11.33 14.52 -3.91
C GLY A 199 12.54 14.71 -4.83
N GLU A 200 13.67 15.13 -4.28
CA GLU A 200 14.91 15.39 -5.05
C GLU A 200 15.46 14.13 -5.77
N LYS A 201 15.19 12.94 -5.28
CA LYS A 201 15.65 11.67 -5.87
C LYS A 201 14.72 11.14 -6.97
N LEU A 202 13.52 11.70 -7.11
CA LEU A 202 12.49 11.16 -8.00
C LEU A 202 12.98 11.04 -9.46
N GLN A 203 13.57 12.07 -10.02
CA GLN A 203 13.99 12.06 -11.43
C GLN A 203 15.16 11.06 -11.65
N GLU A 204 16.12 11.00 -10.73
CA GLU A 204 17.24 10.05 -10.81
C GLU A 204 16.73 8.60 -10.75
N THR A 205 15.80 8.31 -9.83
CA THR A 205 15.17 6.99 -9.73
C THR A 205 14.47 6.60 -11.02
N ILE A 206 13.69 7.51 -11.62
CA ILE A 206 13.01 7.29 -12.90
C ILE A 206 14.01 6.98 -14.00
N ASP A 207 15.07 7.79 -14.11
CA ASP A 207 16.07 7.63 -15.18
C ASP A 207 16.83 6.29 -15.06
N ARG A 208 17.12 5.86 -13.84
CA ARG A 208 17.71 4.54 -13.57
C ARG A 208 16.77 3.41 -13.97
N LEU A 209 15.50 3.46 -13.54
CA LEU A 209 14.55 2.38 -13.77
C LEU A 209 14.07 2.26 -15.22
N LYS A 210 14.07 3.35 -16.00
CA LYS A 210 13.75 3.32 -17.43
C LYS A 210 14.67 2.39 -18.24
N ASN A 211 15.90 2.18 -17.79
CA ASN A 211 16.84 1.26 -18.45
C ASN A 211 16.37 -0.20 -18.41
N LEU A 212 15.38 -0.54 -17.57
CA LEU A 212 14.80 -1.87 -17.53
C LEU A 212 13.80 -2.15 -18.67
N ASN A 213 13.46 -1.15 -19.48
CA ASN A 213 12.59 -1.25 -20.66
C ASN A 213 11.22 -1.91 -20.38
N ARG A 214 10.65 -1.63 -19.22
CA ARG A 214 9.28 -2.04 -18.81
C ARG A 214 8.48 -0.82 -18.37
N PRO A 215 7.14 -0.87 -18.39
CA PRO A 215 6.31 0.18 -17.81
C PRO A 215 6.69 0.44 -16.34
N LEU A 216 6.67 1.71 -15.92
CA LEU A 216 6.99 2.13 -14.56
C LEU A 216 5.73 2.60 -13.84
N ILE A 217 5.58 2.25 -12.58
CA ILE A 217 4.58 2.80 -11.67
C ILE A 217 5.26 3.12 -10.34
N CYS A 218 5.12 4.35 -9.85
CA CYS A 218 5.48 4.70 -8.48
C CYS A 218 4.32 4.30 -7.56
N THR A 219 4.52 3.27 -6.75
CA THR A 219 3.47 2.71 -5.91
C THR A 219 3.37 3.34 -4.54
N GLU A 220 4.37 4.14 -4.15
CA GLU A 220 4.32 5.00 -2.97
C GLU A 220 5.18 6.25 -3.17
N TYR A 221 4.57 7.41 -2.95
CA TYR A 221 5.23 8.69 -2.86
C TYR A 221 4.41 9.64 -2.00
N MET A 222 4.80 10.86 -1.92
CA MET A 222 4.17 11.95 -1.19
C MET A 222 4.53 11.93 0.29
N ALA A 223 5.53 12.72 0.64
CA ALA A 223 5.94 13.02 2.00
C ALA A 223 6.36 14.50 2.03
N ARG A 224 5.45 15.37 2.50
CA ARG A 224 5.65 16.83 2.41
C ARG A 224 6.91 17.28 3.12
N GLU A 225 7.25 16.66 4.27
CA GLU A 225 8.48 16.97 5.03
C GLU A 225 9.77 16.70 4.23
N PHE A 226 9.71 15.81 3.22
CA PHE A 226 10.87 15.43 2.38
C PHE A 226 10.80 16.02 0.97
N GLY A 227 9.97 17.05 0.78
CA GLY A 227 9.83 17.71 -0.51
C GLY A 227 9.12 16.90 -1.60
N SER A 228 8.64 15.70 -1.28
CA SER A 228 7.80 14.90 -2.18
C SER A 228 6.36 15.37 -2.05
N THR A 229 6.01 16.47 -2.74
CA THR A 229 4.67 17.06 -2.77
C THR A 229 3.97 16.77 -4.08
N PHE A 230 2.67 17.04 -4.16
CA PHE A 230 1.92 16.88 -5.40
C PHE A 230 2.42 17.85 -6.48
N GLU A 231 2.68 19.10 -6.12
CA GLU A 231 3.16 20.14 -7.03
C GLU A 231 4.53 19.81 -7.62
N PHE A 232 5.39 19.18 -6.83
CA PHE A 232 6.71 18.75 -7.28
C PHE A 232 6.62 17.46 -8.11
N SER A 233 5.93 16.45 -7.62
CA SER A 233 6.03 15.08 -8.14
C SER A 233 5.12 14.81 -9.34
N LEU A 234 3.85 15.29 -9.32
CA LEU A 234 2.89 15.00 -10.39
C LEU A 234 3.32 15.49 -11.78
N PRO A 235 3.91 16.70 -11.96
CA PRO A 235 4.43 17.11 -13.26
C PRO A 235 5.55 16.19 -13.78
N ILE A 236 6.41 15.70 -12.90
CA ILE A 236 7.49 14.77 -13.25
C ILE A 236 6.92 13.43 -13.71
N PHE A 237 6.00 12.83 -12.94
CA PHE A 237 5.32 11.58 -13.31
C PHE A 237 4.60 11.73 -14.65
N LYS A 238 3.84 12.81 -14.82
CA LYS A 238 3.10 13.09 -16.06
C LYS A 238 4.00 13.25 -17.27
N LYS A 239 5.10 14.02 -17.15
CA LYS A 239 6.11 14.20 -18.20
C LYS A 239 6.74 12.87 -18.62
N ASN A 240 6.93 11.96 -17.66
CA ASN A 240 7.56 10.66 -17.89
C ASN A 240 6.55 9.54 -18.22
N ASN A 241 5.24 9.84 -18.27
CA ASN A 241 4.15 8.88 -18.50
C ASN A 241 4.15 7.72 -17.47
N ILE A 242 4.32 8.05 -16.20
CA ILE A 242 4.39 7.10 -15.08
C ILE A 242 3.12 7.22 -14.24
N GLY A 243 2.44 6.10 -13.98
CA GLY A 243 1.37 6.01 -12.99
C GLY A 243 1.95 6.17 -11.59
N CYS A 244 1.18 6.78 -10.67
CA CYS A 244 1.65 7.00 -9.32
C CYS A 244 0.54 6.89 -8.29
N PHE A 245 0.89 6.34 -7.12
CA PHE A 245 0.03 6.21 -5.95
C PHE A 245 0.67 6.96 -4.79
N ASN A 246 0.00 7.98 -4.29
CA ASN A 246 0.40 8.62 -3.05
C ASN A 246 0.00 7.76 -1.85
N TRP A 247 0.80 7.77 -0.81
CA TRP A 247 0.42 7.20 0.47
C TRP A 247 -0.51 8.17 1.20
N GLY A 248 -1.63 7.64 1.76
CA GLY A 248 -2.64 8.45 2.44
C GLY A 248 -3.66 9.12 1.50
N LEU A 249 -4.92 9.10 1.92
CA LEU A 249 -6.03 9.78 1.25
C LEU A 249 -6.85 10.57 2.26
N VAL A 250 -7.40 9.88 3.27
CA VAL A 250 -8.27 10.47 4.29
C VAL A 250 -7.62 10.28 5.67
N ALA A 251 -7.42 11.38 6.39
CA ALA A 251 -6.91 11.35 7.75
C ALA A 251 -7.88 10.58 8.66
N GLY A 252 -7.37 9.56 9.34
CA GLY A 252 -8.20 8.69 10.16
C GLY A 252 -7.39 7.65 10.92
N LYS A 253 -7.84 6.40 10.89
CA LYS A 253 -7.24 5.29 11.63
C LYS A 253 -5.78 5.01 11.24
N SER A 254 -5.38 5.31 10.01
CA SER A 254 -3.99 5.19 9.54
C SER A 254 -3.04 6.16 10.23
N GLN A 255 -3.52 7.34 10.66
CA GLN A 255 -2.72 8.41 11.26
C GLN A 255 -1.59 8.91 10.34
N THR A 256 -1.78 8.82 9.03
CA THR A 256 -0.75 9.12 8.01
C THR A 256 -0.57 10.63 7.74
N HIS A 257 -1.39 11.46 8.37
CA HIS A 257 -1.15 12.91 8.44
C HIS A 257 -0.06 13.30 9.44
N PHE A 258 0.29 12.43 10.40
CA PHE A 258 1.47 12.58 11.24
C PHE A 258 2.72 12.04 10.54
N GLY A 259 3.86 12.74 10.68
CA GLY A 259 5.13 12.33 10.10
C GLY A 259 5.81 11.19 10.85
N TRP A 260 6.84 10.64 10.22
CA TRP A 260 7.71 9.65 10.86
C TRP A 260 8.51 10.26 12.02
N SER A 261 8.85 11.56 11.95
CA SER A 261 9.48 12.31 13.01
C SER A 261 8.67 12.29 14.30
N THR A 262 7.34 12.38 14.21
CA THR A 262 6.44 12.36 15.38
C THR A 262 6.67 11.12 16.26
N ILE A 263 6.95 9.95 15.67
CA ILE A 263 7.26 8.73 16.42
C ILE A 263 8.58 8.87 17.21
N LEU A 264 9.59 9.52 16.61
CA LEU A 264 10.89 9.73 17.25
C LEU A 264 10.76 10.72 18.40
N ASP A 265 10.00 11.80 18.20
CA ASP A 265 9.72 12.80 19.25
C ASP A 265 8.94 12.20 20.42
N LEU A 266 7.96 11.32 20.14
CA LEU A 266 7.21 10.58 21.15
C LEU A 266 8.12 9.64 21.94
N LYS A 267 9.05 8.93 21.28
CA LYS A 267 10.04 8.07 21.94
C LYS A 267 10.96 8.88 22.84
N LYS A 268 11.47 10.02 22.35
CA LYS A 268 12.33 10.91 23.11
C LYS A 268 11.62 11.46 24.35
N LYS A 269 10.41 11.95 24.23
CA LYS A 269 9.57 12.41 25.35
C LYS A 269 9.36 11.32 26.40
N LYS A 270 9.12 10.07 25.95
CA LYS A 270 8.99 8.93 26.86
C LYS A 270 10.30 8.63 27.61
N GLU A 271 11.45 8.75 26.97
CA GLU A 271 12.77 8.59 27.59
C GLU A 271 13.06 9.71 28.58
N GLU A 272 12.56 10.92 28.33
CA GLU A 272 12.68 12.09 29.21
C GLU A 272 11.68 12.06 30.40
N GLY A 273 10.80 11.04 30.46
CA GLY A 273 9.83 10.85 31.55
C GLY A 273 8.47 11.49 31.31
N ASP A 274 8.26 12.10 30.15
CA ASP A 274 6.97 12.56 29.68
C ASP A 274 6.20 11.38 29.10
N PHE A 275 5.31 10.81 29.89
CA PHE A 275 4.46 9.70 29.46
C PHE A 275 3.35 10.22 28.56
N LEU A 276 3.43 9.91 27.26
CA LEU A 276 2.27 9.98 26.39
C LEU A 276 1.44 8.70 26.58
N ASN A 277 0.35 8.85 27.28
CA ASN A 277 -0.63 7.78 27.46
C ASN A 277 -1.62 7.74 26.30
N GLU A 278 -2.30 6.60 26.16
CA GLU A 278 -3.45 6.51 25.25
C GLU A 278 -4.50 7.56 25.64
N GLY A 279 -4.74 8.53 24.76
CA GLY A 279 -5.70 9.61 24.99
C GLY A 279 -5.09 10.98 25.27
N ASP A 280 -3.76 11.08 25.35
CA ASP A 280 -3.08 12.39 25.43
C ASP A 280 -3.42 13.24 24.20
N ASP A 281 -3.59 14.54 24.42
CA ASP A 281 -3.93 15.48 23.35
C ASP A 281 -2.68 15.82 22.54
N ILE A 282 -2.41 15.02 21.52
CA ILE A 282 -1.35 15.31 20.55
C ILE A 282 -1.94 16.25 19.50
N PRO A 283 -1.40 17.46 19.35
CA PRO A 283 -1.89 18.42 18.39
C PRO A 283 -1.74 17.89 16.95
N GLU A 284 -2.67 18.26 16.10
CA GLU A 284 -2.54 18.02 14.67
C GLU A 284 -1.28 18.74 14.15
N PRO A 285 -0.45 18.10 13.31
CA PRO A 285 0.74 18.75 12.79
C PRO A 285 0.37 19.91 11.87
N GLU A 286 1.14 21.01 11.90
CA GLU A 286 0.95 22.14 11.00
C GLU A 286 1.13 21.72 9.53
N LEU A 287 2.15 20.90 9.26
CA LEU A 287 2.40 20.29 7.96
C LEU A 287 1.97 18.82 8.01
N TRP A 288 0.90 18.48 7.29
CA TRP A 288 0.49 17.09 7.14
C TRP A 288 1.48 16.30 6.30
N PHE A 289 1.75 15.05 6.74
CA PHE A 289 2.77 14.25 6.09
C PHE A 289 2.30 13.67 4.76
N HIS A 290 1.18 12.92 4.73
CA HIS A 290 0.67 12.27 3.53
C HIS A 290 -0.76 12.64 3.15
N ASP A 291 -1.71 12.58 4.12
CA ASP A 291 -3.14 12.64 3.81
C ASP A 291 -3.56 13.93 3.07
N ILE A 292 -4.58 13.80 2.25
CA ILE A 292 -5.13 14.88 1.40
C ILE A 292 -6.41 15.45 2.00
N LEU A 293 -7.25 14.57 2.55
CA LEU A 293 -8.58 14.91 3.04
C LEU A 293 -8.71 14.69 4.54
N ARG A 294 -9.49 15.54 5.18
CA ARG A 294 -9.96 15.34 6.54
C ARG A 294 -11.03 14.24 6.58
N ALA A 295 -11.37 13.78 7.78
CA ALA A 295 -12.37 12.72 7.98
C ALA A 295 -13.78 13.10 7.48
N ASP A 296 -14.07 14.39 7.30
CA ASP A 296 -15.32 14.94 6.75
C ASP A 296 -15.26 15.14 5.22
N GLY A 297 -14.12 14.87 4.58
CA GLY A 297 -13.90 15.04 3.15
C GLY A 297 -13.40 16.44 2.75
N SER A 298 -13.28 17.37 3.69
CA SER A 298 -12.65 18.66 3.40
C SER A 298 -11.15 18.49 3.15
N PRO A 299 -10.57 19.22 2.19
CA PRO A 299 -9.13 19.08 1.90
C PRO A 299 -8.26 19.67 3.03
N TYR A 300 -7.09 19.08 3.25
CA TYR A 300 -6.05 19.68 4.07
C TYR A 300 -5.62 21.03 3.50
N SER A 301 -5.31 21.08 2.21
CA SER A 301 -5.04 22.30 1.44
C SER A 301 -5.97 22.39 0.25
N SER A 302 -6.71 23.50 0.13
CA SER A 302 -7.60 23.76 -1.01
C SER A 302 -6.81 23.93 -2.31
N GLU A 303 -5.65 24.57 -2.25
CA GLU A 303 -4.77 24.81 -3.38
C GLU A 303 -4.22 23.48 -3.91
N GLU A 304 -3.78 22.58 -3.02
CA GLU A 304 -3.29 21.25 -3.38
C GLU A 304 -4.42 20.41 -4.02
N ALA A 305 -5.62 20.43 -3.47
CA ALA A 305 -6.76 19.71 -4.04
C ALA A 305 -7.14 20.23 -5.45
N ILE A 306 -7.08 21.55 -5.68
CA ILE A 306 -7.27 22.16 -7.01
C ILE A 306 -6.18 21.68 -7.95
N PHE A 307 -4.92 21.73 -7.53
CA PHE A 307 -3.78 21.29 -8.34
C PHE A 307 -3.89 19.82 -8.73
N ILE A 308 -4.26 18.93 -7.79
CA ILE A 308 -4.49 17.50 -8.08
C ILE A 308 -5.56 17.37 -9.18
N LYS A 309 -6.70 18.08 -9.05
CA LYS A 309 -7.78 18.04 -10.05
C LYS A 309 -7.31 18.52 -11.45
N GLU A 310 -6.51 19.56 -11.51
CA GLU A 310 -5.94 20.06 -12.77
C GLU A 310 -4.97 19.04 -13.40
N MET A 311 -4.15 18.40 -12.57
CA MET A 311 -3.19 17.39 -13.05
C MET A 311 -3.87 16.12 -13.52
N THR A 312 -4.98 15.70 -12.89
CA THR A 312 -5.74 14.50 -13.23
C THR A 312 -6.75 14.74 -14.37
N ALA A 313 -7.24 15.97 -14.55
CA ALA A 313 -8.23 16.32 -15.59
C ALA A 313 -7.72 16.19 -17.03
N SER A 314 -6.41 16.18 -17.26
CA SER A 314 -5.85 16.21 -18.60
C SER A 314 -5.56 14.83 -19.15
N LYS A 315 -6.41 14.44 -20.08
CA LYS A 315 -6.53 13.27 -20.93
C LYS A 315 -7.45 12.19 -20.35
N LYS A 316 -8.70 12.19 -20.78
CA LYS A 316 -9.53 10.99 -20.78
C LYS A 316 -8.72 9.89 -21.49
N LEU A 317 -8.14 8.97 -20.73
CA LEU A 317 -7.73 7.70 -21.29
C LEU A 317 -9.02 7.01 -21.75
N VAL A 318 -9.28 7.06 -23.04
CA VAL A 318 -10.35 6.27 -23.65
C VAL A 318 -9.85 4.85 -23.67
N TRP A 319 -10.21 4.10 -22.64
CA TRP A 319 -10.05 2.66 -22.64
C TRP A 319 -10.98 2.08 -23.70
N LYS A 320 -10.38 1.56 -24.79
CA LYS A 320 -11.10 0.72 -25.76
C LYS A 320 -11.11 -0.72 -25.30
#